data_a71c304b48800a20328ae06e097f5739
#
_entry.id   a71c304b48800a20328ae06e097f5739
#
_cell.length_a   1.000
_cell.length_b   1.000
_cell.length_c   1.000
_cell.angle_alpha   90.00
_cell.angle_beta   90.00
_cell.angle_gamma   90.00
#
_symmetry.space_group_name_H-M   'P 1'
#
loop_
_entity.id
_entity.type
_entity.pdbx_description
1 polymer ?
#
loop_
_entity_poly.entity_id
_entity_poly.type
_entity_poly.pdbx_seq_one_letter_code
_entity_poly.pdbx_strand_id
1 'polypeptide(L)'
;MIIERFVIVLWMAICLASANPDTTTTGHLDTFPSGPIPKEEWNRTYGGSSDDVGTYGQQTKDGGYIITGYTSSYGADAPFSWLIKVQHRGDLWLIKTDAEGHKEWDRTYGGLGKDLGFFVQQTKDEGYIIVGGKKSFWIVGNYDLWIIKTDANGSVLWDRTFGGSGEDLGFSVQQTNDNGYIIAGYTSFTNGKKAWIIKIDSQGNKQLDMATGRADSEAASIGLTKDGGYIIAGYTPSSGSGKEDVWLIKTNSKLHWDWLKTFGGPSRDLGLSVQETEDGGYIIAGLTESFGAGKGDVWLIKTDSKGDREWDRTFGGSNFDSGASVQQTRDGGYIVTGYNTTTTDNVRSYSRLFNSNNIGRVWLIKTDSKGIELWNETFGGTRNDWGNSVQETQDGGYIITGVTESYGAGKEDVWLIKVR
;
A
#
# COMPACT_ATOMS: atom_id res chain seq x y z
N MET A 1 -18.73 -10.25 11.04
CA MET A 1 -17.79 -9.43 11.86
C MET A 1 -16.33 -9.90 11.80
N ILE A 2 -16.02 -11.14 11.43
CA ILE A 2 -14.64 -11.65 11.24
C ILE A 2 -14.21 -11.56 9.78
N ILE A 3 -15.12 -11.56 8.84
CA ILE A 3 -14.86 -11.56 7.39
C ILE A 3 -14.56 -10.14 6.84
N GLU A 4 -15.05 -9.10 7.47
CA GLU A 4 -14.92 -7.70 6.99
C GLU A 4 -13.62 -7.00 7.42
N ARG A 5 -12.95 -7.47 8.49
CA ARG A 5 -11.54 -7.11 8.77
C ARG A 5 -10.59 -7.65 7.71
N PHE A 6 -11.07 -8.58 6.89
CA PHE A 6 -10.27 -9.24 5.85
C PHE A 6 -9.98 -8.39 4.62
N VAL A 7 -10.78 -7.40 4.25
CA VAL A 7 -10.57 -6.70 2.97
C VAL A 7 -9.42 -5.71 3.01
N ILE A 8 -9.14 -5.09 4.15
CA ILE A 8 -7.99 -4.19 4.31
C ILE A 8 -6.75 -4.95 4.75
N VAL A 9 -6.94 -6.04 5.48
CA VAL A 9 -5.91 -6.98 5.91
C VAL A 9 -5.73 -8.11 4.87
N LEU A 10 -6.69 -8.32 3.95
CA LEU A 10 -6.60 -9.33 2.88
C LEU A 10 -5.59 -8.99 1.78
N TRP A 11 -5.04 -7.80 1.81
CA TRP A 11 -3.80 -7.54 1.09
C TRP A 11 -2.64 -8.41 1.57
N MET A 12 -2.79 -9.09 2.67
CA MET A 12 -1.73 -9.83 3.33
C MET A 12 -2.10 -11.22 3.86
N ALA A 13 -3.27 -11.77 3.66
CA ALA A 13 -3.62 -13.06 4.28
C ALA A 13 -4.41 -13.99 3.37
N ILE A 14 -3.77 -15.01 2.86
CA ILE A 14 -4.26 -16.39 2.72
C ILE A 14 -3.02 -17.28 2.49
N CYS A 15 -2.69 -18.13 3.42
CA CYS A 15 -2.46 -19.58 3.40
C CYS A 15 -1.54 -20.13 4.46
N LEU A 16 -1.91 -21.30 4.93
CA LEU A 16 -1.28 -22.11 6.00
C LEU A 16 -0.20 -23.06 5.47
N ALA A 17 0.83 -23.22 6.29
CA ALA A 17 1.56 -24.44 6.67
C ALA A 17 2.71 -24.96 5.82
N SER A 18 3.87 -25.00 6.38
CA SER A 18 4.69 -26.10 6.92
C SER A 18 6.17 -25.72 6.98
N ALA A 19 6.79 -25.99 8.12
CA ALA A 19 8.17 -25.65 8.43
C ALA A 19 9.13 -26.78 8.02
N ASN A 20 10.37 -26.40 7.70
CA ASN A 20 11.55 -27.19 8.03
C ASN A 20 12.77 -26.27 8.26
N PRO A 21 13.70 -26.61 9.18
CA PRO A 21 14.68 -25.70 9.73
C PRO A 21 16.07 -25.81 9.09
N ASP A 22 16.90 -24.82 9.47
CA ASP A 22 18.36 -24.71 9.41
C ASP A 22 19.02 -24.10 8.17
N THR A 23 19.56 -22.88 8.42
CA THR A 23 21.02 -22.65 8.35
C THR A 23 21.38 -21.25 8.88
N THR A 24 22.27 -21.24 9.89
CA THR A 24 22.88 -20.06 10.52
C THR A 24 23.95 -19.43 9.62
N THR A 25 23.88 -18.11 9.41
CA THR A 25 25.04 -17.31 8.99
C THR A 25 25.17 -16.07 9.86
N THR A 26 26.29 -15.99 10.56
CA THR A 26 26.73 -14.87 11.39
C THR A 26 27.10 -13.67 10.55
N GLY A 27 26.43 -12.54 10.75
CA GLY A 27 26.72 -11.26 10.07
C GLY A 27 27.82 -10.47 10.75
N HIS A 28 28.70 -9.93 9.95
CA HIS A 28 29.80 -9.05 10.31
C HIS A 28 29.29 -7.63 10.54
N LEU A 29 29.69 -7.02 11.66
CA LEU A 29 29.39 -5.61 11.97
C LEU A 29 30.39 -4.71 11.24
N ASP A 30 29.97 -4.12 10.13
CA ASP A 30 30.68 -3.02 9.49
C ASP A 30 30.17 -1.68 10.04
N THR A 31 31.12 -0.79 10.37
CA THR A 31 30.85 0.55 10.90
C THR A 31 30.19 1.42 9.82
N PHE A 32 28.95 1.81 10.04
CA PHE A 32 28.16 2.67 9.18
C PHE A 32 28.66 4.12 9.19
N PRO A 33 28.64 4.87 8.08
CA PRO A 33 28.87 6.31 8.08
C PRO A 33 27.68 6.98 8.77
N SER A 34 27.90 7.48 9.97
CA SER A 34 26.90 8.08 10.84
C SER A 34 26.52 9.51 10.39
N GLY A 35 25.50 9.62 9.53
CA GLY A 35 24.65 10.79 9.56
C GLY A 35 23.75 10.75 10.81
N PRO A 36 23.25 11.88 11.31
CA PRO A 36 22.32 11.85 12.42
C PRO A 36 21.09 11.04 12.01
N ILE A 37 20.69 10.07 12.86
CA ILE A 37 19.45 9.32 12.67
C ILE A 37 18.29 10.33 12.76
N PRO A 38 17.42 10.42 11.74
CA PRO A 38 16.30 11.34 11.74
C PRO A 38 15.40 11.06 12.93
N LYS A 39 14.83 12.13 13.53
CA LYS A 39 13.92 12.03 14.65
C LYS A 39 12.51 12.39 14.19
N GLU A 40 11.54 11.88 14.91
CA GLU A 40 10.17 12.38 14.79
C GLU A 40 10.16 13.89 15.05
N GLU A 41 9.73 14.66 14.04
CA GLU A 41 9.56 16.09 14.14
C GLU A 41 8.18 16.40 14.74
N TRP A 42 7.16 15.74 14.21
CA TRP A 42 5.81 15.75 14.73
C TRP A 42 5.02 14.52 14.25
N ASN A 43 3.94 14.23 14.93
CA ASN A 43 2.94 13.27 14.45
C ASN A 43 1.52 13.81 14.67
N ARG A 44 0.55 13.30 13.92
CA ARG A 44 -0.87 13.64 14.00
C ARG A 44 -1.71 12.40 13.82
N THR A 45 -2.78 12.32 14.61
CA THR A 45 -3.83 11.32 14.44
C THR A 45 -5.11 11.96 13.97
N TYR A 46 -5.82 11.29 13.08
CA TYR A 46 -7.13 11.69 12.60
C TYR A 46 -8.06 10.51 12.72
N GLY A 47 -9.20 10.72 13.37
CA GLY A 47 -10.21 9.70 13.60
C GLY A 47 -11.21 10.12 14.67
N GLY A 48 -12.09 9.20 14.99
CA GLY A 48 -13.11 9.35 16.02
C GLY A 48 -13.17 8.12 16.91
N SER A 49 -14.36 7.69 17.32
CA SER A 49 -14.52 6.59 18.28
C SER A 49 -14.49 5.16 17.65
N SER A 50 -14.44 5.06 16.35
CA SER A 50 -14.48 3.79 15.60
C SER A 50 -13.16 3.54 14.88
N ASP A 51 -13.17 2.63 13.91
CA ASP A 51 -11.99 2.30 13.11
C ASP A 51 -11.82 3.34 11.98
N ASP A 52 -10.69 4.02 11.94
CA ASP A 52 -10.31 5.02 10.96
C ASP A 52 -8.91 4.69 10.42
N VAL A 53 -8.77 4.43 9.13
CA VAL A 53 -7.54 3.86 8.56
C VAL A 53 -7.00 4.73 7.45
N GLY A 54 -5.72 5.11 7.54
CA GLY A 54 -4.97 5.77 6.49
C GLY A 54 -4.22 4.73 5.63
N THR A 55 -4.51 4.69 4.34
CA THR A 55 -3.92 3.72 3.41
C THR A 55 -2.78 4.31 2.60
N TYR A 56 -2.89 5.58 2.22
CA TYR A 56 -1.88 6.27 1.44
C TYR A 56 -1.89 7.78 1.71
N GLY A 57 -0.72 8.40 1.71
CA GLY A 57 -0.58 9.83 1.83
C GLY A 57 0.55 10.37 0.96
N GLN A 58 0.40 11.61 0.54
CA GLN A 58 1.33 12.31 -0.34
C GLN A 58 1.47 13.77 0.07
N GLN A 59 2.70 14.33 -0.03
CA GLN A 59 2.90 15.77 0.07
C GLN A 59 2.27 16.47 -1.14
N THR A 60 1.52 17.53 -0.91
CA THR A 60 0.92 18.36 -1.96
C THR A 60 1.85 19.51 -2.37
N LYS A 61 1.58 20.14 -3.53
CA LYS A 61 2.42 21.22 -4.08
C LYS A 61 2.54 22.44 -3.15
N ASP A 62 1.54 22.67 -2.31
CA ASP A 62 1.50 23.76 -1.32
C ASP A 62 2.30 23.43 -0.05
N GLY A 63 2.95 22.26 0.00
CA GLY A 63 3.74 21.78 1.15
C GLY A 63 2.94 21.02 2.20
N GLY A 64 1.62 21.04 2.15
CA GLY A 64 0.75 20.25 3.01
C GLY A 64 0.68 18.78 2.60
N TYR A 65 -0.32 18.04 3.06
CA TYR A 65 -0.46 16.61 2.75
C TYR A 65 -1.90 16.27 2.37
N ILE A 66 -2.05 15.31 1.48
CA ILE A 66 -3.32 14.67 1.14
C ILE A 66 -3.25 13.20 1.53
N ILE A 67 -4.26 12.71 2.24
CA ILE A 67 -4.32 11.36 2.79
C ILE A 67 -5.64 10.74 2.38
N THR A 68 -5.63 9.48 1.97
CA THR A 68 -6.84 8.70 1.76
C THR A 68 -6.87 7.44 2.62
N GLY A 69 -8.06 6.91 2.78
CA GLY A 69 -8.32 5.69 3.52
C GLY A 69 -9.81 5.45 3.66
N TYR A 70 -10.24 5.00 4.84
CA TYR A 70 -11.66 4.92 5.18
C TYR A 70 -11.89 5.32 6.62
N THR A 71 -13.09 5.79 6.90
CA THR A 71 -13.54 6.14 8.25
C THR A 71 -14.83 5.42 8.60
N SER A 72 -14.88 4.83 9.80
CA SER A 72 -16.12 4.32 10.41
C SER A 72 -16.67 5.27 11.49
N SER A 73 -15.96 6.38 11.72
CA SER A 73 -16.36 7.41 12.68
C SER A 73 -17.18 8.53 12.07
N TYR A 74 -17.00 8.78 10.77
CA TYR A 74 -17.64 9.86 10.02
C TYR A 74 -18.29 9.33 8.75
N GLY A 75 -19.25 10.07 8.19
CA GLY A 75 -19.92 9.73 6.94
C GLY A 75 -21.44 9.77 7.04
N ALA A 76 -22.11 9.34 6.00
CA ALA A 76 -23.57 9.36 5.93
C ALA A 76 -24.18 8.20 6.73
N ASP A 77 -24.99 8.53 7.73
CA ASP A 77 -25.86 7.54 8.38
C ASP A 77 -26.80 6.90 7.36
N ALA A 78 -26.96 5.57 7.45
CA ALA A 78 -27.97 4.88 6.67
C ALA A 78 -29.36 5.50 6.96
N PRO A 79 -30.16 5.86 5.93
CA PRO A 79 -31.53 6.26 6.16
C PRO A 79 -32.21 5.12 6.95
N PHE A 80 -32.86 5.47 8.08
CA PHE A 80 -33.42 4.54 9.06
C PHE A 80 -32.42 3.82 9.99
N SER A 81 -31.18 4.29 10.13
CA SER A 81 -30.22 3.77 11.12
C SER A 81 -30.80 3.71 12.55
N TRP A 82 -31.68 4.66 12.91
CA TRP A 82 -32.40 4.70 14.18
C TRP A 82 -33.39 3.53 14.36
N LEU A 83 -33.92 2.97 13.26
CA LEU A 83 -34.92 1.89 13.29
C LEU A 83 -34.27 0.49 13.30
N ILE A 84 -33.15 0.31 12.59
CA ILE A 84 -32.52 -1.00 12.40
C ILE A 84 -31.14 -1.12 13.06
N LYS A 85 -30.69 -0.12 13.82
CA LYS A 85 -29.38 -0.08 14.49
C LYS A 85 -28.22 -0.52 13.57
N VAL A 86 -28.24 -0.12 12.32
CA VAL A 86 -27.12 -0.36 11.41
C VAL A 86 -26.02 0.63 11.78
N GLN A 87 -24.93 0.11 12.31
CA GLN A 87 -23.73 0.91 12.51
C GLN A 87 -23.20 1.37 11.15
N HIS A 88 -22.76 2.59 11.08
CA HIS A 88 -21.97 3.11 9.94
C HIS A 88 -20.79 2.17 9.70
N ARG A 89 -20.65 1.64 8.48
CA ARG A 89 -19.65 0.62 8.18
C ARG A 89 -18.35 1.16 7.62
N GLY A 90 -18.33 2.44 7.29
CA GLY A 90 -17.18 3.18 6.81
C GLY A 90 -17.35 3.68 5.38
N ASP A 91 -16.94 4.92 5.19
CA ASP A 91 -16.85 5.59 3.89
C ASP A 91 -15.40 5.84 3.52
N LEU A 92 -15.11 5.93 2.23
CA LEU A 92 -13.82 6.45 1.76
C LEU A 92 -13.60 7.84 2.36
N TRP A 93 -12.42 8.04 2.93
CA TRP A 93 -12.05 9.30 3.58
C TRP A 93 -10.88 9.97 2.88
N LEU A 94 -10.99 11.26 2.66
CA LEU A 94 -9.96 12.12 2.11
C LEU A 94 -9.69 13.26 3.09
N ILE A 95 -8.42 13.42 3.50
CA ILE A 95 -8.00 14.43 4.47
C ILE A 95 -6.92 15.31 3.84
N LYS A 96 -7.09 16.63 3.86
CA LYS A 96 -6.08 17.61 3.48
C LYS A 96 -5.57 18.30 4.73
N THR A 97 -4.25 18.48 4.81
CA THR A 97 -3.59 19.18 5.92
C THR A 97 -2.67 20.29 5.41
N ASP A 98 -2.28 21.19 6.30
CA ASP A 98 -1.15 22.08 6.11
C ASP A 98 0.19 21.32 6.23
N ALA A 99 1.32 22.06 6.16
CA ALA A 99 2.67 21.51 6.24
C ALA A 99 3.02 20.96 7.64
N GLU A 100 2.37 21.42 8.68
CA GLU A 100 2.51 21.00 10.08
C GLU A 100 1.56 19.84 10.45
N GLY A 101 0.80 19.34 9.48
CA GLY A 101 -0.16 18.26 9.66
C GLY A 101 -1.46 18.70 10.33
N HIS A 102 -1.79 19.99 10.42
CA HIS A 102 -3.10 20.41 10.91
C HIS A 102 -4.14 20.25 9.81
N LYS A 103 -5.25 19.59 10.15
CA LYS A 103 -6.32 19.35 9.19
C LYS A 103 -6.94 20.66 8.68
N GLU A 104 -6.85 20.92 7.39
CA GLU A 104 -7.52 22.05 6.73
C GLU A 104 -8.96 21.70 6.40
N TRP A 105 -9.16 20.53 5.80
CA TRP A 105 -10.48 19.98 5.49
C TRP A 105 -10.43 18.46 5.36
N ASP A 106 -11.59 17.85 5.42
CA ASP A 106 -11.79 16.44 5.09
C ASP A 106 -13.10 16.24 4.34
N ARG A 107 -13.21 15.10 3.61
CA ARG A 107 -14.39 14.69 2.86
C ARG A 107 -14.58 13.19 2.99
N THR A 108 -15.83 12.79 3.14
CA THR A 108 -16.22 11.39 3.05
C THR A 108 -16.97 11.16 1.74
N TYR A 109 -16.69 10.03 1.11
CA TYR A 109 -17.37 9.61 -0.11
C TYR A 109 -17.85 8.18 0.11
N GLY A 110 -19.12 7.92 -0.22
CA GLY A 110 -19.68 6.61 -0.02
C GLY A 110 -21.19 6.63 0.07
N GLY A 111 -21.72 5.59 0.69
CA GLY A 111 -23.15 5.41 0.84
C GLY A 111 -23.48 4.42 1.95
N LEU A 112 -24.39 3.46 1.66
CA LEU A 112 -24.83 2.47 2.65
C LEU A 112 -23.84 1.32 2.87
N GLY A 113 -22.88 1.13 1.96
CA GLY A 113 -21.86 0.10 2.02
C GLY A 113 -20.62 0.54 2.80
N LYS A 114 -19.64 -0.35 2.90
CA LYS A 114 -18.28 0.02 3.30
C LYS A 114 -17.51 0.41 2.04
N ASP A 115 -17.11 1.66 1.94
CA ASP A 115 -16.38 2.20 0.81
C ASP A 115 -14.93 2.49 1.22
N LEU A 116 -13.99 2.15 0.37
CA LEU A 116 -12.56 2.10 0.69
C LEU A 116 -11.77 3.00 -0.26
N GLY A 117 -10.84 3.81 0.28
CA GLY A 117 -9.80 4.45 -0.50
C GLY A 117 -8.49 3.71 -0.28
N PHE A 118 -7.74 3.44 -1.36
CA PHE A 118 -6.43 2.78 -1.27
C PHE A 118 -5.28 3.68 -1.70
N PHE A 119 -5.51 4.55 -2.66
CA PHE A 119 -4.46 5.42 -3.18
C PHE A 119 -5.04 6.77 -3.59
N VAL A 120 -4.28 7.84 -3.37
CA VAL A 120 -4.59 9.20 -3.81
C VAL A 120 -3.38 9.83 -4.49
N GLN A 121 -3.61 10.58 -5.55
CA GLN A 121 -2.59 11.40 -6.19
C GLN A 121 -3.14 12.81 -6.44
N GLN A 122 -2.33 13.85 -6.12
CA GLN A 122 -2.61 15.20 -6.57
C GLN A 122 -2.37 15.28 -8.09
N THR A 123 -3.35 15.78 -8.83
CA THR A 123 -3.32 15.87 -10.28
C THR A 123 -2.70 17.19 -10.76
N LYS A 124 -2.39 17.29 -12.07
CA LYS A 124 -1.77 18.49 -12.65
C LYS A 124 -2.63 19.74 -12.51
N ASP A 125 -3.96 19.59 -12.44
CA ASP A 125 -4.97 20.62 -12.23
C ASP A 125 -5.21 20.95 -10.73
N GLU A 126 -4.31 20.47 -9.85
CA GLU A 126 -4.33 20.67 -8.40
C GLU A 126 -5.47 19.97 -7.65
N GLY A 127 -6.37 19.30 -8.34
CA GLY A 127 -7.35 18.41 -7.77
C GLY A 127 -6.73 17.06 -7.36
N TYR A 128 -7.57 16.07 -7.10
CA TYR A 128 -7.11 14.74 -6.66
C TYR A 128 -7.78 13.65 -7.48
N ILE A 129 -7.04 12.57 -7.72
CA ILE A 129 -7.58 11.31 -8.20
C ILE A 129 -7.41 10.27 -7.09
N ILE A 130 -8.50 9.59 -6.75
CA ILE A 130 -8.55 8.57 -5.69
C ILE A 130 -9.02 7.26 -6.34
N VAL A 131 -8.42 6.15 -5.92
CA VAL A 131 -8.85 4.82 -6.31
C VAL A 131 -9.09 3.94 -5.10
N GLY A 132 -10.04 3.03 -5.21
CA GLY A 132 -10.39 2.11 -4.14
C GLY A 132 -11.47 1.12 -4.52
N GLY A 133 -12.38 0.86 -3.59
CA GLY A 133 -13.52 -0.04 -3.77
C GLY A 133 -14.82 0.56 -3.25
N LYS A 134 -15.89 0.45 -4.04
CA LYS A 134 -17.25 0.83 -3.68
C LYS A 134 -18.10 -0.41 -3.48
N LYS A 135 -18.78 -0.49 -2.36
CA LYS A 135 -19.69 -1.61 -2.10
C LYS A 135 -21.12 -1.24 -2.49
N SER A 136 -21.65 -1.93 -3.48
CA SER A 136 -22.96 -1.60 -4.08
C SER A 136 -24.16 -1.80 -3.15
N PHE A 137 -24.04 -2.69 -2.13
CA PHE A 137 -25.10 -2.98 -1.19
C PHE A 137 -24.56 -3.36 0.20
N TRP A 138 -25.20 -2.88 1.26
CA TRP A 138 -24.73 -3.00 2.63
C TRP A 138 -24.76 -4.43 3.23
N ILE A 139 -25.58 -5.36 2.71
CA ILE A 139 -25.71 -6.75 3.22
C ILE A 139 -25.12 -7.77 2.26
N VAL A 140 -25.36 -7.62 0.97
CA VAL A 140 -25.01 -8.60 -0.06
C VAL A 140 -24.52 -7.82 -1.27
N GLY A 141 -23.21 -7.71 -1.44
CA GLY A 141 -22.61 -7.04 -2.60
C GLY A 141 -21.11 -7.19 -2.55
N ASN A 142 -20.53 -7.34 -3.71
CA ASN A 142 -19.10 -7.31 -3.90
C ASN A 142 -18.63 -5.86 -4.00
N TYR A 143 -17.33 -5.65 -3.88
CA TYR A 143 -16.73 -4.38 -4.22
C TYR A 143 -16.59 -4.26 -5.71
N ASP A 144 -16.90 -3.08 -6.25
CA ASP A 144 -16.49 -2.64 -7.57
C ASP A 144 -15.32 -1.65 -7.44
N LEU A 145 -14.36 -1.70 -8.34
CA LEU A 145 -13.30 -0.72 -8.44
C LEU A 145 -13.91 0.67 -8.57
N TRP A 146 -13.55 1.58 -7.67
CA TRP A 146 -14.09 2.94 -7.63
C TRP A 146 -12.99 3.96 -7.84
N ILE A 147 -13.26 4.92 -8.71
CA ILE A 147 -12.36 6.03 -9.02
C ILE A 147 -13.13 7.32 -8.82
N ILE A 148 -12.53 8.26 -8.10
CA ILE A 148 -13.09 9.59 -7.84
C ILE A 148 -12.08 10.64 -8.29
N LYS A 149 -12.51 11.56 -9.13
CA LYS A 149 -11.77 12.80 -9.46
C LYS A 149 -12.42 13.96 -8.75
N THR A 150 -11.61 14.75 -8.03
CA THR A 150 -12.07 15.94 -7.33
C THR A 150 -11.37 17.21 -7.84
N ASP A 151 -11.91 18.36 -7.46
CA ASP A 151 -11.20 19.64 -7.46
C ASP A 151 -10.22 19.73 -6.28
N ALA A 152 -9.53 20.86 -6.15
CA ALA A 152 -8.56 21.12 -5.07
C ALA A 152 -9.20 21.17 -3.66
N ASN A 153 -10.51 21.39 -3.57
CA ASN A 153 -11.26 21.44 -2.30
C ASN A 153 -11.93 20.12 -1.94
N GLY A 154 -11.64 19.06 -2.70
CA GLY A 154 -12.25 17.75 -2.49
C GLY A 154 -13.67 17.62 -3.05
N SER A 155 -14.20 18.58 -3.80
CA SER A 155 -15.52 18.43 -4.42
C SER A 155 -15.44 17.50 -5.62
N VAL A 156 -16.34 16.53 -5.71
CA VAL A 156 -16.34 15.53 -6.80
C VAL A 156 -16.64 16.20 -8.13
N LEU A 157 -15.73 16.04 -9.08
CA LEU A 157 -15.93 16.45 -10.48
C LEU A 157 -16.60 15.32 -11.27
N TRP A 158 -16.13 14.10 -11.05
CA TRP A 158 -16.74 12.88 -11.56
C TRP A 158 -16.30 11.68 -10.74
N ASP A 159 -17.08 10.62 -10.75
CA ASP A 159 -16.70 9.29 -10.26
C ASP A 159 -17.08 8.21 -11.27
N ARG A 160 -16.39 7.07 -11.20
CA ARG A 160 -16.65 5.89 -12.04
C ARG A 160 -16.46 4.63 -11.24
N THR A 161 -17.30 3.65 -11.51
CA THR A 161 -17.14 2.27 -11.02
C THR A 161 -16.88 1.34 -12.20
N PHE A 162 -15.99 0.39 -11.99
CA PHE A 162 -15.69 -0.66 -12.93
C PHE A 162 -15.70 -2.00 -12.19
N GLY A 163 -16.34 -2.99 -12.79
CA GLY A 163 -16.45 -4.31 -12.19
C GLY A 163 -17.53 -5.16 -12.86
N GLY A 164 -17.81 -6.27 -12.22
CA GLY A 164 -18.78 -7.25 -12.68
C GLY A 164 -19.56 -7.88 -11.54
N SER A 165 -19.81 -9.20 -11.62
CA SER A 165 -20.49 -9.93 -10.55
C SER A 165 -19.56 -10.36 -9.40
N GLY A 166 -18.25 -10.20 -9.58
CA GLY A 166 -17.21 -10.55 -8.61
C GLY A 166 -16.76 -9.35 -7.78
N GLU A 167 -15.69 -9.55 -7.03
CA GLU A 167 -15.02 -8.50 -6.28
C GLU A 167 -13.94 -7.86 -7.14
N ASP A 168 -13.98 -6.54 -7.30
CA ASP A 168 -13.11 -5.78 -8.17
C ASP A 168 -12.55 -4.60 -7.37
N LEU A 169 -11.22 -4.47 -7.27
CA LEU A 169 -10.58 -3.41 -6.48
C LEU A 169 -9.44 -2.74 -7.26
N GLY A 170 -9.27 -1.44 -7.03
CA GLY A 170 -8.12 -0.68 -7.52
C GLY A 170 -7.22 -0.26 -6.37
N PHE A 171 -5.93 -0.47 -6.52
CA PHE A 171 -4.95 -0.27 -5.45
C PHE A 171 -3.97 0.86 -5.70
N SER A 172 -3.69 1.16 -6.94
CA SER A 172 -2.73 2.19 -7.33
C SER A 172 -3.21 2.92 -8.58
N VAL A 173 -3.03 4.23 -8.63
CA VAL A 173 -3.40 5.07 -9.77
C VAL A 173 -2.28 6.07 -10.07
N GLN A 174 -2.02 6.31 -11.35
CA GLN A 174 -1.11 7.35 -11.81
C GLN A 174 -1.75 8.18 -12.92
N GLN A 175 -1.60 9.51 -12.85
CA GLN A 175 -2.00 10.39 -13.94
C GLN A 175 -1.02 10.27 -15.11
N THR A 176 -1.50 9.91 -16.28
CA THR A 176 -0.68 9.72 -17.48
C THR A 176 -0.32 11.05 -18.17
N ASN A 177 0.61 11.00 -19.14
CA ASN A 177 1.06 12.20 -19.86
C ASN A 177 -0.02 12.83 -20.74
N ASP A 178 -1.00 12.02 -21.18
CA ASP A 178 -2.17 12.45 -21.95
C ASP A 178 -3.32 12.98 -21.05
N ASN A 179 -3.04 13.23 -19.77
CA ASN A 179 -3.97 13.65 -18.72
C ASN A 179 -5.08 12.63 -18.39
N GLY A 180 -4.99 11.42 -18.90
CA GLY A 180 -5.78 10.29 -18.44
C GLY A 180 -5.20 9.68 -17.17
N TYR A 181 -5.60 8.46 -16.85
CA TYR A 181 -5.13 7.75 -15.66
C TYR A 181 -4.91 6.28 -15.99
N ILE A 182 -3.92 5.69 -15.32
CA ILE A 182 -3.66 4.25 -15.34
C ILE A 182 -3.84 3.70 -13.93
N ILE A 183 -4.59 2.62 -13.81
CA ILE A 183 -4.98 2.00 -12.54
C ILE A 183 -4.53 0.55 -12.53
N ALA A 184 -4.02 0.08 -11.38
CA ALA A 184 -3.72 -1.31 -11.12
C ALA A 184 -4.55 -1.83 -9.93
N GLY A 185 -4.92 -3.11 -10.01
CA GLY A 185 -5.70 -3.79 -9.00
C GLY A 185 -5.99 -5.24 -9.37
N TYR A 186 -7.17 -5.72 -9.05
CA TYR A 186 -7.66 -7.01 -9.51
C TYR A 186 -9.14 -6.98 -9.90
N THR A 187 -9.53 -7.96 -10.71
CA THR A 187 -10.93 -8.30 -11.03
C THR A 187 -11.17 -9.79 -10.76
N SER A 188 -12.33 -10.11 -10.22
CA SER A 188 -12.68 -11.49 -9.88
C SER A 188 -13.51 -12.15 -10.96
N PHE A 189 -13.13 -13.38 -11.25
CA PHE A 189 -13.86 -14.30 -12.13
C PHE A 189 -14.28 -15.55 -11.35
N THR A 190 -15.08 -16.40 -11.98
CA THR A 190 -15.48 -17.70 -11.40
C THR A 190 -14.31 -18.60 -11.02
N ASN A 191 -13.16 -18.39 -11.63
CA ASN A 191 -11.93 -19.19 -11.45
C ASN A 191 -10.84 -18.48 -10.61
N GLY A 192 -11.20 -17.46 -9.80
CA GLY A 192 -10.29 -16.69 -8.97
C GLY A 192 -10.05 -15.27 -9.48
N LYS A 193 -9.23 -14.54 -8.75
CA LYS A 193 -8.88 -13.15 -9.08
C LYS A 193 -7.84 -13.10 -10.19
N LYS A 194 -7.84 -12.03 -10.97
CA LYS A 194 -6.77 -11.71 -11.93
C LYS A 194 -6.34 -10.26 -11.73
N ALA A 195 -5.05 -10.02 -11.83
CA ALA A 195 -4.54 -8.67 -11.88
C ALA A 195 -5.20 -7.90 -13.01
N TRP A 196 -5.63 -6.68 -12.72
CA TRP A 196 -6.38 -5.85 -13.64
C TRP A 196 -5.75 -4.47 -13.76
N ILE A 197 -5.43 -4.11 -14.99
CA ILE A 197 -4.87 -2.82 -15.34
C ILE A 197 -5.88 -2.10 -16.24
N ILE A 198 -6.27 -0.87 -15.88
CA ILE A 198 -7.26 -0.09 -16.62
C ILE A 198 -6.65 1.26 -16.98
N LYS A 199 -6.72 1.63 -18.26
CA LYS A 199 -6.45 2.99 -18.72
C LYS A 199 -7.75 3.71 -19.02
N ILE A 200 -7.89 4.91 -18.47
CA ILE A 200 -9.04 5.80 -18.69
C ILE A 200 -8.57 7.17 -19.20
N ASP A 201 -9.46 7.90 -19.87
CA ASP A 201 -9.20 9.29 -20.25
C ASP A 201 -9.39 10.26 -19.07
N SER A 202 -9.19 11.55 -19.30
CA SER A 202 -9.36 12.61 -18.30
C SER A 202 -10.80 12.77 -17.77
N GLN A 203 -11.79 12.25 -18.49
CA GLN A 203 -13.20 12.24 -18.10
C GLN A 203 -13.64 10.93 -17.42
N GLY A 204 -12.72 10.00 -17.23
CA GLY A 204 -12.98 8.70 -16.62
C GLY A 204 -13.57 7.65 -17.56
N ASN A 205 -13.53 7.84 -18.88
CA ASN A 205 -13.99 6.84 -19.84
C ASN A 205 -12.89 5.81 -20.09
N LYS A 206 -13.24 4.53 -20.02
CA LYS A 206 -12.30 3.42 -20.25
C LYS A 206 -11.79 3.44 -21.69
N GLN A 207 -10.47 3.48 -21.84
CA GLN A 207 -9.78 3.41 -23.12
C GLN A 207 -9.24 2.02 -23.40
N LEU A 208 -8.57 1.44 -22.42
CA LEU A 208 -7.96 0.11 -22.49
C LEU A 208 -8.13 -0.59 -21.15
N ASP A 209 -8.19 -1.92 -21.17
CA ASP A 209 -8.02 -2.72 -19.98
C ASP A 209 -7.35 -4.06 -20.28
N MET A 210 -6.69 -4.63 -19.28
CA MET A 210 -5.99 -5.89 -19.36
C MET A 210 -6.19 -6.63 -18.03
N ALA A 211 -6.87 -7.78 -18.11
CA ALA A 211 -6.90 -8.75 -17.01
C ALA A 211 -5.87 -9.85 -17.30
N THR A 212 -4.92 -10.05 -16.39
CA THR A 212 -3.75 -10.90 -16.65
C THR A 212 -3.31 -11.68 -15.42
N GLY A 213 -2.41 -12.63 -15.64
CA GLY A 213 -1.91 -13.51 -14.60
C GLY A 213 -2.67 -14.81 -14.47
N ARG A 214 -2.22 -15.66 -13.53
CA ARG A 214 -2.93 -16.88 -13.13
C ARG A 214 -4.13 -16.51 -12.26
N ALA A 215 -4.98 -17.48 -11.94
CA ALA A 215 -5.97 -17.30 -10.89
C ALA A 215 -5.27 -16.85 -9.59
N ASP A 216 -5.87 -15.90 -8.88
CA ASP A 216 -5.36 -15.31 -7.63
C ASP A 216 -4.08 -14.45 -7.80
N SER A 217 -3.89 -13.85 -8.98
CA SER A 217 -2.88 -12.81 -9.22
C SER A 217 -3.44 -11.41 -8.95
N GLU A 218 -2.64 -10.55 -8.37
CA GLU A 218 -3.00 -9.16 -8.09
C GLU A 218 -1.89 -8.19 -8.55
N ALA A 219 -2.29 -7.02 -9.08
CA ALA A 219 -1.41 -5.90 -9.37
C ALA A 219 -1.51 -4.88 -8.24
N ALA A 220 -0.50 -4.84 -7.39
CA ALA A 220 -0.50 -4.04 -6.18
C ALA A 220 -0.10 -2.58 -6.42
N SER A 221 0.84 -2.34 -7.31
CA SER A 221 1.42 -1.03 -7.56
C SER A 221 1.70 -0.83 -9.04
N ILE A 222 1.52 0.40 -9.52
CA ILE A 222 1.83 0.80 -10.89
C ILE A 222 2.58 2.13 -10.92
N GLY A 223 3.63 2.20 -11.72
CA GLY A 223 4.41 3.40 -11.98
C GLY A 223 4.43 3.75 -13.47
N LEU A 224 4.56 5.04 -13.77
CA LEU A 224 4.92 5.50 -15.12
C LEU A 224 6.40 5.26 -15.36
N THR A 225 6.76 4.95 -16.60
CA THR A 225 8.16 4.82 -17.00
C THR A 225 8.58 5.93 -17.96
N LYS A 226 9.87 6.29 -17.94
CA LYS A 226 10.44 7.40 -18.74
C LYS A 226 10.20 7.23 -20.25
N ASP A 227 10.03 5.99 -20.72
CA ASP A 227 9.70 5.67 -22.12
C ASP A 227 8.21 5.83 -22.46
N GLY A 228 7.39 6.26 -21.49
CA GLY A 228 5.95 6.45 -21.63
C GLY A 228 5.12 5.18 -21.47
N GLY A 229 5.71 4.07 -21.06
CA GLY A 229 5.04 2.85 -20.67
C GLY A 229 4.72 2.78 -19.18
N TYR A 230 4.52 1.56 -18.67
CA TYR A 230 4.15 1.31 -17.28
C TYR A 230 4.97 0.17 -16.70
N ILE A 231 5.33 0.30 -15.42
CA ILE A 231 5.87 -0.77 -14.60
C ILE A 231 4.85 -1.17 -13.55
N ILE A 232 4.56 -2.45 -13.43
CA ILE A 232 3.55 -3.00 -12.52
C ILE A 232 4.23 -4.04 -11.63
N ALA A 233 4.04 -3.94 -10.32
CA ALA A 233 4.40 -4.99 -9.38
C ALA A 233 3.18 -5.54 -8.65
N GLY A 234 3.30 -6.78 -8.22
CA GLY A 234 2.28 -7.49 -7.49
C GLY A 234 2.73 -8.90 -7.17
N TYR A 235 1.80 -9.83 -7.16
CA TYR A 235 2.10 -11.24 -6.92
C TYR A 235 1.23 -12.15 -7.77
N THR A 236 1.74 -13.34 -8.01
CA THR A 236 1.06 -14.40 -8.80
C THR A 236 1.35 -15.76 -8.19
N PRO A 237 0.40 -16.69 -8.20
CA PRO A 237 0.69 -18.06 -7.78
C PRO A 237 1.87 -18.65 -8.56
N SER A 238 2.82 -19.20 -7.82
CA SER A 238 4.03 -19.83 -8.40
C SER A 238 3.69 -20.93 -9.40
N SER A 239 4.57 -21.13 -10.36
CA SER A 239 4.47 -22.26 -11.30
C SER A 239 5.01 -23.57 -10.75
N GLY A 240 5.63 -23.53 -9.57
CA GLY A 240 6.28 -24.69 -8.93
C GLY A 240 5.60 -25.11 -7.63
N SER A 241 6.40 -25.53 -6.64
CA SER A 241 5.96 -25.94 -5.31
C SER A 241 5.76 -24.76 -4.35
N GLY A 242 6.04 -23.53 -4.77
CA GLY A 242 5.84 -22.31 -4.00
C GLY A 242 4.38 -21.89 -3.91
N LYS A 243 4.13 -20.84 -3.14
CA LYS A 243 2.81 -20.21 -3.02
C LYS A 243 2.69 -19.06 -4.02
N GLU A 244 2.73 -17.81 -3.55
CA GLU A 244 2.76 -16.63 -4.40
C GLU A 244 4.20 -16.15 -4.58
N ASP A 245 4.54 -15.70 -5.78
CA ASP A 245 5.81 -15.05 -6.13
C ASP A 245 5.57 -13.59 -6.50
N VAL A 246 6.52 -12.73 -6.19
CA VAL A 246 6.56 -11.36 -6.73
C VAL A 246 6.58 -11.44 -8.25
N TRP A 247 5.74 -10.69 -8.92
CA TRP A 247 5.86 -10.48 -10.34
C TRP A 247 6.11 -9.01 -10.67
N LEU A 248 6.82 -8.79 -11.75
CA LEU A 248 7.15 -7.49 -12.30
C LEU A 248 6.86 -7.49 -13.79
N ILE A 249 5.99 -6.58 -14.23
CA ILE A 249 5.58 -6.49 -15.63
C ILE A 249 5.92 -5.10 -16.16
N LYS A 250 6.65 -5.06 -17.27
CA LYS A 250 6.83 -3.84 -18.07
C LYS A 250 5.93 -3.90 -19.29
N THR A 251 5.23 -2.79 -19.52
CA THR A 251 4.39 -2.62 -20.71
C THR A 251 4.69 -1.29 -21.39
N ASN A 252 4.36 -1.22 -22.69
CA ASN A 252 4.27 0.06 -23.38
C ASN A 252 2.97 0.83 -23.03
N SER A 253 2.79 2.03 -23.57
CA SER A 253 1.61 2.88 -23.31
C SER A 253 0.27 2.30 -23.79
N LYS A 254 0.29 1.23 -24.60
CA LYS A 254 -0.89 0.50 -25.09
C LYS A 254 -1.17 -0.78 -24.32
N LEU A 255 -0.51 -1.00 -23.19
CA LEU A 255 -0.58 -2.20 -22.34
C LEU A 255 -0.08 -3.48 -23.03
N HIS A 256 0.71 -3.37 -24.11
CA HIS A 256 1.42 -4.54 -24.64
C HIS A 256 2.64 -4.81 -23.76
N TRP A 257 2.84 -6.08 -23.42
CA TRP A 257 3.98 -6.50 -22.61
C TRP A 257 5.29 -6.36 -23.36
N ASP A 258 6.25 -5.71 -22.73
CA ASP A 258 7.63 -5.72 -23.17
C ASP A 258 8.34 -6.96 -22.57
N TRP A 259 8.13 -7.17 -21.26
CA TRP A 259 8.63 -8.34 -20.55
C TRP A 259 7.87 -8.57 -19.23
N LEU A 260 8.05 -9.78 -18.68
CA LEU A 260 7.56 -10.20 -17.37
C LEU A 260 8.68 -10.94 -16.64
N LYS A 261 8.87 -10.64 -15.35
CA LYS A 261 9.80 -11.32 -14.45
C LYS A 261 9.05 -11.76 -13.19
N THR A 262 9.55 -12.85 -12.59
CA THR A 262 9.07 -13.34 -11.28
C THR A 262 10.24 -13.50 -10.34
N PHE A 263 10.03 -13.20 -9.06
CA PHE A 263 11.01 -13.34 -8.00
C PHE A 263 10.32 -14.02 -6.82
N GLY A 264 10.95 -15.04 -6.26
CA GLY A 264 10.42 -15.77 -5.12
C GLY A 264 11.14 -17.07 -4.86
N GLY A 265 10.65 -17.80 -3.88
CA GLY A 265 11.17 -19.08 -3.44
C GLY A 265 10.05 -20.07 -3.12
N PRO A 266 10.23 -20.99 -2.17
CA PRO A 266 9.23 -22.04 -1.91
C PRO A 266 8.02 -21.55 -1.09
N SER A 267 8.07 -20.37 -0.49
CA SER A 267 7.00 -19.81 0.32
C SER A 267 6.36 -18.61 -0.37
N ARG A 268 5.64 -17.78 0.38
CA ARG A 268 4.93 -16.63 -0.14
C ARG A 268 5.85 -15.42 -0.25
N ASP A 269 5.87 -14.81 -1.44
CA ASP A 269 6.65 -13.63 -1.74
C ASP A 269 5.76 -12.61 -2.47
N LEU A 270 5.65 -11.38 -1.95
CA LEU A 270 4.73 -10.36 -2.43
C LEU A 270 5.47 -9.08 -2.80
N GLY A 271 5.19 -8.53 -3.99
CA GLY A 271 5.60 -7.18 -4.39
C GLY A 271 4.47 -6.19 -4.13
N LEU A 272 4.68 -5.21 -3.26
CA LEU A 272 3.64 -4.29 -2.80
C LEU A 272 3.80 -2.87 -3.31
N SER A 273 5.03 -2.46 -3.62
CA SER A 273 5.35 -1.13 -4.12
C SER A 273 6.43 -1.21 -5.19
N VAL A 274 6.32 -0.42 -6.25
CA VAL A 274 7.32 -0.35 -7.33
C VAL A 274 7.52 1.09 -7.79
N GLN A 275 8.78 1.41 -8.11
CA GLN A 275 9.17 2.67 -8.74
C GLN A 275 10.26 2.44 -9.78
N GLU A 276 10.22 3.18 -10.90
CA GLU A 276 11.37 3.31 -11.80
C GLU A 276 12.44 4.17 -11.13
N THR A 277 13.68 3.71 -11.15
CA THR A 277 14.82 4.39 -10.55
C THR A 277 15.50 5.35 -11.54
N GLU A 278 16.38 6.23 -11.04
CA GLU A 278 17.05 7.24 -11.88
C GLU A 278 17.91 6.60 -12.96
N ASP A 279 18.50 5.43 -12.70
CA ASP A 279 19.30 4.64 -13.64
C ASP A 279 18.49 3.89 -14.70
N GLY A 280 17.14 4.02 -14.65
CA GLY A 280 16.21 3.35 -15.57
C GLY A 280 15.90 1.90 -15.21
N GLY A 281 16.39 1.40 -14.08
CA GLY A 281 15.96 0.13 -13.50
C GLY A 281 14.73 0.30 -12.62
N TYR A 282 14.45 -0.69 -11.75
CA TYR A 282 13.26 -0.66 -10.90
C TYR A 282 13.61 -1.08 -9.48
N ILE A 283 12.95 -0.46 -8.51
CA ILE A 283 13.01 -0.84 -7.10
C ILE A 283 11.62 -1.34 -6.68
N ILE A 284 11.59 -2.52 -6.04
CA ILE A 284 10.38 -3.15 -5.52
C ILE A 284 10.54 -3.36 -4.03
N ALA A 285 9.52 -3.05 -3.25
CA ALA A 285 9.44 -3.44 -1.85
C ALA A 285 8.21 -4.31 -1.60
N GLY A 286 8.33 -5.20 -0.61
CA GLY A 286 7.25 -6.07 -0.18
C GLY A 286 7.64 -7.01 0.93
N LEU A 287 7.14 -8.23 0.84
CA LEU A 287 7.29 -9.29 1.83
C LEU A 287 7.95 -10.51 1.18
N THR A 288 8.83 -11.17 1.92
CA THR A 288 9.28 -12.55 1.63
C THR A 288 9.08 -13.46 2.85
N GLU A 289 8.48 -14.62 2.62
CA GLU A 289 8.49 -15.76 3.55
C GLU A 289 9.52 -16.84 3.13
N SER A 290 10.18 -16.62 1.99
CA SER A 290 11.16 -17.57 1.41
C SER A 290 12.59 -17.28 1.84
N PHE A 291 12.91 -16.02 2.13
CA PHE A 291 14.25 -15.54 2.43
C PHE A 291 14.26 -14.72 3.72
N GLY A 292 15.47 -14.54 4.29
CA GLY A 292 15.64 -13.76 5.52
C GLY A 292 15.66 -14.63 6.78
N ALA A 293 15.43 -14.00 7.93
CA ALA A 293 15.65 -14.64 9.24
C ALA A 293 14.36 -15.06 9.97
N GLY A 294 13.19 -14.68 9.47
CA GLY A 294 11.92 -14.78 10.19
C GLY A 294 10.84 -15.62 9.53
N LYS A 295 9.63 -15.30 9.91
CA LYS A 295 8.41 -15.87 9.33
C LYS A 295 7.93 -15.08 8.12
N GLY A 296 8.41 -13.88 7.99
CA GLY A 296 8.26 -12.95 6.91
C GLY A 296 9.17 -11.77 7.16
N ASP A 297 9.85 -11.29 6.13
CA ASP A 297 10.80 -10.18 6.19
C ASP A 297 10.45 -9.15 5.11
N VAL A 298 10.81 -7.88 5.35
CA VAL A 298 10.80 -6.86 4.29
C VAL A 298 11.73 -7.32 3.18
N TRP A 299 11.25 -7.33 1.96
CA TRP A 299 12.06 -7.66 0.79
C TRP A 299 12.19 -6.47 -0.14
N LEU A 300 13.42 -6.07 -0.39
CA LEU A 300 13.77 -5.00 -1.31
C LEU A 300 14.53 -5.60 -2.50
N ILE A 301 14.01 -5.42 -3.71
CA ILE A 301 14.57 -5.97 -4.95
C ILE A 301 14.89 -4.83 -5.90
N LYS A 302 16.14 -4.74 -6.35
CA LYS A 302 16.57 -3.81 -7.42
C LYS A 302 16.83 -4.60 -8.70
N THR A 303 16.31 -4.08 -9.80
CA THR A 303 16.53 -4.63 -11.13
C THR A 303 17.13 -3.60 -12.07
N ASP A 304 17.72 -4.07 -13.15
CA ASP A 304 18.06 -3.23 -14.30
C ASP A 304 16.80 -2.85 -15.11
N SER A 305 16.97 -2.13 -16.21
CA SER A 305 15.90 -1.69 -17.10
C SER A 305 15.21 -2.84 -17.87
N LYS A 306 15.82 -4.03 -17.91
CA LYS A 306 15.26 -5.25 -18.51
C LYS A 306 14.54 -6.13 -17.50
N GLY A 307 14.49 -5.68 -16.24
CA GLY A 307 13.90 -6.42 -15.13
C GLY A 307 14.79 -7.54 -14.60
N ASP A 308 16.07 -7.61 -15.00
CA ASP A 308 17.00 -8.58 -14.45
C ASP A 308 17.49 -8.09 -13.07
N ARG A 309 17.42 -9.00 -12.08
CA ARG A 309 17.78 -8.65 -10.69
C ARG A 309 19.26 -8.31 -10.59
N GLU A 310 19.55 -7.09 -10.11
CA GLU A 310 20.92 -6.64 -9.80
C GLU A 310 21.31 -7.05 -8.38
N TRP A 311 20.39 -6.82 -7.44
CA TRP A 311 20.54 -7.22 -6.05
C TRP A 311 19.17 -7.32 -5.36
N ASP A 312 19.14 -7.99 -4.23
CA ASP A 312 18.04 -7.97 -3.28
C ASP A 312 18.55 -7.95 -1.85
N ARG A 313 17.70 -7.47 -0.92
CA ARG A 313 17.98 -7.37 0.52
C ARG A 313 16.73 -7.73 1.30
N THR A 314 16.95 -8.41 2.42
CA THR A 314 15.91 -8.68 3.41
C THR A 314 16.20 -7.90 4.68
N PHE A 315 15.17 -7.33 5.29
CA PHE A 315 15.24 -6.67 6.59
C PHE A 315 14.17 -7.28 7.48
N GLY A 316 14.56 -7.65 8.69
CA GLY A 316 13.68 -8.29 9.65
C GLY A 316 14.46 -9.12 10.66
N GLY A 317 13.71 -9.74 11.56
CA GLY A 317 14.23 -10.60 12.60
C GLY A 317 13.54 -11.96 12.61
N SER A 318 13.43 -12.59 13.78
CA SER A 318 12.78 -13.90 13.91
C SER A 318 11.25 -13.86 13.83
N ASN A 319 10.67 -12.68 13.79
CA ASN A 319 9.23 -12.43 13.78
C ASN A 319 8.71 -12.22 12.36
N PHE A 320 7.52 -11.63 12.27
CA PHE A 320 6.90 -11.28 11.00
C PHE A 320 7.08 -9.77 10.74
N ASP A 321 7.79 -9.44 9.71
CA ASP A 321 8.08 -8.07 9.26
C ASP A 321 7.67 -7.92 7.80
N SER A 322 7.22 -6.74 7.36
CA SER A 322 6.79 -6.50 5.98
C SER A 322 7.01 -5.07 5.55
N GLY A 323 7.49 -4.89 4.31
CA GLY A 323 7.54 -3.59 3.63
C GLY A 323 6.23 -3.32 2.88
N ALA A 324 5.73 -2.09 2.97
CA ALA A 324 4.50 -1.67 2.29
C ALA A 324 4.77 -0.68 1.16
N SER A 325 5.74 0.19 1.31
CA SER A 325 6.04 1.28 0.37
C SER A 325 7.54 1.53 0.27
N VAL A 326 8.01 1.86 -0.94
CA VAL A 326 9.39 2.26 -1.21
C VAL A 326 9.43 3.48 -2.11
N GLN A 327 10.39 4.35 -1.85
CA GLN A 327 10.74 5.47 -2.74
C GLN A 327 12.26 5.58 -2.86
N GLN A 328 12.76 5.85 -4.08
CA GLN A 328 14.12 6.30 -4.26
C GLN A 328 14.26 7.73 -3.73
N THR A 329 15.27 7.98 -2.90
CA THR A 329 15.57 9.28 -2.30
C THR A 329 16.53 10.08 -3.15
N ARG A 330 16.58 11.41 -2.97
CA ARG A 330 17.44 12.34 -3.76
C ARG A 330 18.93 12.04 -3.67
N ASP A 331 19.37 11.35 -2.64
CA ASP A 331 20.75 10.87 -2.47
C ASP A 331 21.05 9.59 -3.25
N GLY A 332 20.08 9.10 -4.02
CA GLY A 332 20.17 7.88 -4.81
C GLY A 332 19.93 6.58 -4.01
N GLY A 333 19.74 6.67 -2.70
CA GLY A 333 19.35 5.54 -1.85
C GLY A 333 17.86 5.27 -1.87
N TYR A 334 17.36 4.53 -0.87
CA TYR A 334 15.94 4.17 -0.78
C TYR A 334 15.40 4.38 0.62
N ILE A 335 14.14 4.81 0.71
CA ILE A 335 13.38 4.84 1.95
C ILE A 335 12.22 3.84 1.84
N VAL A 336 12.07 2.99 2.86
CA VAL A 336 11.05 1.94 2.93
C VAL A 336 10.26 2.11 4.21
N THR A 337 8.95 1.96 4.15
CA THR A 337 8.12 1.83 5.35
C THR A 337 7.29 0.56 5.32
N GLY A 338 6.89 0.13 6.50
CA GLY A 338 6.05 -1.02 6.73
C GLY A 338 5.82 -1.22 8.22
N TYR A 339 5.92 -2.43 8.67
CA TYR A 339 5.85 -2.73 10.10
C TYR A 339 6.85 -3.81 10.49
N ASN A 340 7.23 -3.74 11.77
CA ASN A 340 8.11 -4.69 12.45
C ASN A 340 7.40 -5.21 13.70
N THR A 341 7.50 -6.49 13.97
CA THR A 341 6.94 -7.10 15.19
C THR A 341 8.00 -7.42 16.23
N THR A 342 7.78 -6.97 17.47
CA THR A 342 8.81 -6.96 18.53
C THR A 342 8.71 -8.11 19.54
N THR A 343 7.75 -9.05 19.44
CA THR A 343 7.56 -10.11 20.43
C THR A 343 7.81 -11.52 19.89
N THR A 344 8.24 -12.42 20.80
CA THR A 344 8.76 -13.76 20.51
C THR A 344 7.70 -14.85 20.40
N ASP A 345 6.41 -14.54 20.47
CA ASP A 345 5.36 -15.54 20.43
C ASP A 345 5.11 -16.09 19.01
N ASN A 346 4.83 -17.39 18.93
CA ASN A 346 4.64 -18.16 17.71
C ASN A 346 3.43 -17.71 16.87
N VAL A 347 3.49 -16.51 16.25
CA VAL A 347 2.50 -16.05 15.28
C VAL A 347 2.70 -16.79 13.96
N ARG A 348 1.72 -17.60 13.58
CA ARG A 348 1.75 -18.40 12.34
C ARG A 348 0.91 -17.82 11.20
N SER A 349 0.34 -16.62 11.38
CA SER A 349 -0.56 -16.05 10.38
C SER A 349 -0.89 -14.60 10.71
N TYR A 350 -1.04 -13.75 9.68
CA TYR A 350 -1.53 -12.39 9.74
C TYR A 350 -2.81 -12.21 10.57
N SER A 351 -3.76 -13.15 10.46
CA SER A 351 -5.01 -13.13 11.23
C SER A 351 -4.81 -13.28 12.74
N ARG A 352 -3.61 -13.67 13.19
CA ARG A 352 -3.25 -13.79 14.62
C ARG A 352 -2.41 -12.62 15.13
N LEU A 353 -1.88 -11.74 14.27
CA LEU A 353 -1.27 -10.48 14.70
C LEU A 353 -2.25 -9.65 15.55
N PHE A 354 -3.53 -9.72 15.22
CA PHE A 354 -4.60 -8.98 15.93
C PHE A 354 -5.15 -9.69 17.17
N ASN A 355 -4.69 -10.90 17.50
CA ASN A 355 -5.18 -11.69 18.65
C ASN A 355 -4.07 -12.24 19.57
N SER A 356 -2.83 -11.81 19.41
CA SER A 356 -1.70 -12.26 20.20
C SER A 356 -1.00 -11.11 20.92
N ASN A 357 -0.16 -11.41 21.88
CA ASN A 357 0.67 -10.45 22.62
C ASN A 357 1.78 -9.79 21.73
N ASN A 358 1.69 -9.91 20.40
CA ASN A 358 2.63 -9.30 19.47
C ASN A 358 2.21 -7.86 19.17
N ILE A 359 3.15 -6.96 19.28
CA ILE A 359 2.97 -5.54 18.98
C ILE A 359 3.71 -5.22 17.70
N GLY A 360 2.95 -4.87 16.67
CA GLY A 360 3.48 -4.29 15.43
C GLY A 360 3.81 -2.81 15.63
N ARG A 361 4.91 -2.36 15.05
CA ARG A 361 5.30 -0.94 15.04
C ARG A 361 5.54 -0.48 13.62
N VAL A 362 5.23 0.76 13.32
CA VAL A 362 5.67 1.41 12.09
C VAL A 362 7.18 1.28 12.00
N TRP A 363 7.67 0.80 10.87
CA TRP A 363 9.10 0.67 10.63
C TRP A 363 9.53 1.50 9.43
N LEU A 364 10.57 2.29 9.61
CA LEU A 364 11.18 3.13 8.59
C LEU A 364 12.62 2.69 8.39
N ILE A 365 13.00 2.34 7.17
CA ILE A 365 14.33 1.85 6.82
C ILE A 365 14.91 2.73 5.73
N LYS A 366 16.09 3.30 5.95
CA LYS A 366 16.86 4.03 4.93
C LYS A 366 18.05 3.20 4.50
N THR A 367 18.23 3.11 3.18
CA THR A 367 19.38 2.42 2.59
C THR A 367 20.19 3.35 1.68
N ASP A 368 21.39 2.94 1.36
CA ASP A 368 22.16 3.50 0.24
C ASP A 368 21.61 2.98 -1.11
N SER A 369 22.25 3.39 -2.22
CA SER A 369 21.88 2.95 -3.58
C SER A 369 22.13 1.46 -3.86
N LYS A 370 22.87 0.76 -3.01
CA LYS A 370 23.15 -0.70 -3.08
C LYS A 370 22.24 -1.52 -2.15
N GLY A 371 21.28 -0.85 -1.52
CA GLY A 371 20.38 -1.49 -0.56
C GLY A 371 21.03 -1.79 0.79
N ILE A 372 22.20 -1.23 1.10
CA ILE A 372 22.81 -1.38 2.42
C ILE A 372 22.12 -0.44 3.38
N GLU A 373 21.65 -0.97 4.51
CA GLU A 373 20.99 -0.19 5.54
C GLU A 373 21.92 0.89 6.08
N LEU A 374 21.45 2.12 6.11
CA LEU A 374 22.12 3.25 6.72
C LEU A 374 21.60 3.51 8.13
N TRP A 375 20.31 3.41 8.30
CA TRP A 375 19.62 3.50 9.58
C TRP A 375 18.19 2.94 9.46
N ASN A 376 17.61 2.61 10.59
CA ASN A 376 16.20 2.29 10.71
C ASN A 376 15.63 2.87 12.01
N GLU A 377 14.33 3.16 12.00
CA GLU A 377 13.59 3.66 13.16
C GLU A 377 12.21 3.03 13.24
N THR A 378 11.72 2.86 14.47
CA THR A 378 10.38 2.36 14.73
C THR A 378 9.55 3.36 15.50
N PHE A 379 8.29 3.52 15.11
CA PHE A 379 7.32 4.40 15.76
C PHE A 379 6.13 3.57 16.24
N GLY A 380 5.57 3.94 17.38
CA GLY A 380 4.41 3.26 17.92
C GLY A 380 4.41 3.21 19.45
N GLY A 381 3.30 2.74 19.98
CA GLY A 381 3.08 2.64 21.43
C GLY A 381 2.97 1.19 21.90
N THR A 382 1.93 0.93 22.69
CA THR A 382 1.72 -0.38 23.36
C THR A 382 0.75 -1.30 22.60
N ARG A 383 0.21 -0.86 21.48
CA ARG A 383 -0.66 -1.64 20.59
C ARG A 383 -0.08 -1.68 19.18
N ASN A 384 -0.85 -2.21 18.23
CA ASN A 384 -0.39 -2.32 16.87
C ASN A 384 -0.42 -0.97 16.15
N ASP A 385 0.68 -0.68 15.48
CA ASP A 385 0.88 0.49 14.65
C ASP A 385 1.58 0.04 13.36
N TRP A 386 1.18 0.53 12.18
CA TRP A 386 1.82 0.16 10.91
C TRP A 386 1.85 1.29 9.91
N GLY A 387 2.94 1.35 9.11
CA GLY A 387 3.15 2.31 8.04
C GLY A 387 2.72 1.74 6.69
N ASN A 388 1.90 2.49 5.97
CA ASN A 388 1.36 2.07 4.67
C ASN A 388 2.02 2.79 3.48
N SER A 389 2.42 4.04 3.65
CA SER A 389 3.13 4.79 2.62
C SER A 389 4.22 5.69 3.21
N VAL A 390 5.28 5.92 2.44
CA VAL A 390 6.35 6.85 2.77
C VAL A 390 6.72 7.69 1.56
N GLN A 391 7.04 8.96 1.81
CA GLN A 391 7.56 9.87 0.80
C GLN A 391 8.66 10.76 1.40
N GLU A 392 9.73 11.00 0.64
CA GLU A 392 10.69 12.07 0.95
C GLU A 392 10.03 13.41 0.66
N THR A 393 10.05 14.31 1.65
CA THR A 393 9.41 15.63 1.57
C THR A 393 10.35 16.68 0.96
N GLN A 394 9.77 17.81 0.54
CA GLN A 394 10.53 18.90 -0.11
C GLN A 394 11.67 19.45 0.76
N ASP A 395 11.52 19.41 2.06
CA ASP A 395 12.49 19.87 3.07
C ASP A 395 13.60 18.83 3.39
N GLY A 396 13.60 17.67 2.72
CA GLY A 396 14.57 16.60 2.90
C GLY A 396 14.27 15.65 4.06
N GLY A 397 13.12 15.80 4.74
CA GLY A 397 12.61 14.82 5.70
C GLY A 397 11.74 13.74 5.04
N TYR A 398 11.01 13.00 5.85
CA TYR A 398 10.11 11.94 5.38
C TYR A 398 8.73 12.10 6.00
N ILE A 399 7.70 11.78 5.23
CA ILE A 399 6.33 11.68 5.72
C ILE A 399 5.84 10.24 5.59
N ILE A 400 5.31 9.70 6.67
CA ILE A 400 4.75 8.35 6.73
C ILE A 400 3.26 8.48 6.99
N THR A 401 2.45 7.79 6.21
CA THR A 401 1.03 7.61 6.48
C THR A 401 0.77 6.18 6.86
N GLY A 402 0.00 5.98 7.91
CA GLY A 402 -0.31 4.65 8.42
C GLY A 402 -1.52 4.65 9.34
N VAL A 403 -1.51 3.70 10.25
CA VAL A 403 -2.57 3.46 11.22
C VAL A 403 -1.97 3.27 12.60
N THR A 404 -2.63 3.76 13.61
CA THR A 404 -2.27 3.54 15.02
C THR A 404 -3.46 3.00 15.81
N GLU A 405 -3.20 1.94 16.59
CA GLU A 405 -4.07 1.52 17.70
C GLU A 405 -3.60 2.11 19.05
N SER A 406 -2.39 2.68 19.07
CA SER A 406 -1.75 3.16 20.28
C SER A 406 -2.14 4.57 20.68
N TYR A 407 -2.52 5.38 19.69
CA TYR A 407 -2.81 6.82 19.87
C TYR A 407 -4.15 7.18 19.21
N GLY A 408 -4.66 8.38 19.54
CA GLY A 408 -5.91 8.88 18.98
C GLY A 408 -7.14 8.59 19.82
N ALA A 409 -8.32 8.65 19.23
CA ALA A 409 -9.61 8.62 19.93
C ALA A 409 -10.38 7.30 19.76
N GLY A 410 -9.98 6.47 18.81
CA GLY A 410 -10.70 5.26 18.39
C GLY A 410 -10.01 3.96 18.75
N LYS A 411 -10.31 2.94 17.94
CA LYS A 411 -9.62 1.67 17.98
C LYS A 411 -8.43 1.69 17.04
N GLU A 412 -8.65 2.17 15.85
CA GLU A 412 -7.67 2.44 14.80
C GLU A 412 -7.87 3.89 14.38
N ASP A 413 -6.79 4.67 14.30
CA ASP A 413 -6.82 6.04 13.80
C ASP A 413 -5.79 6.21 12.67
N VAL A 414 -6.10 7.06 11.70
CA VAL A 414 -5.12 7.49 10.68
C VAL A 414 -3.95 8.14 11.39
N TRP A 415 -2.74 7.73 11.04
CA TRP A 415 -1.53 8.28 11.64
C TRP A 415 -0.60 8.87 10.58
N LEU A 416 -0.26 10.13 10.76
CA LEU A 416 0.69 10.87 9.94
C LEU A 416 1.92 11.20 10.79
N ILE A 417 3.11 10.78 10.34
CA ILE A 417 4.37 10.97 11.06
C ILE A 417 5.35 11.71 10.17
N LYS A 418 5.83 12.84 10.61
CA LYS A 418 6.92 13.60 9.97
C LYS A 418 8.23 13.30 10.69
N VAL A 419 9.23 12.97 9.90
CA VAL A 419 10.57 12.62 10.37
C VAL A 419 11.61 13.51 9.67
N ARG A 420 12.56 14.04 10.44
CA ARG A 420 13.62 14.89 9.94
C ARG A 420 14.95 14.75 10.69
#